data_d4863f9be1503c0d3a6a5c68b4ff07e6
#
_entry.id   d4863f9be1503c0d3a6a5c68b4ff07e6
#
_cell.length_a   1.000
_cell.length_b   1.000
_cell.length_c   1.000
_cell.angle_alpha   90.00
_cell.angle_beta   90.00
_cell.angle_gamma   90.00
#
_symmetry.space_group_name_H-M   'P 1'
#
loop_
_entity.id
_entity.type
_entity.pdbx_description
1 polymer ?
#
loop_
_entity_poly.entity_id
_entity_poly.type
_entity_poly.pdbx_seq_one_letter_code
_entity_poly.pdbx_strand_id
1 'polypeptide(L)'
;TTVFPNLTKEILLKADSKEATDIVLDEHSYHVVMKRIYFESVAKDSTLVEVDGSDEYLTALYLFDTTELNHYIRENEEQKLVAGLVYIDNYEEALDSIEDVKRSLLIALVDRKVNKYFTEIDALVRKIEKDKYFVVFKHKYLSQLTADKFHLIEDVKSIKVGNEMAITLSIGIGADGVSYT
;
A
#
# COMPACT_ATOMS: atom_id res chain seq x y z
N THR A 1 -11.03 -31.90 4.84
CA THR A 1 -9.72 -31.38 4.37
C THR A 1 -9.75 -30.84 2.94
N THR A 2 -10.85 -31.05 2.22
CA THR A 2 -11.00 -30.53 0.82
C THR A 2 -11.58 -29.14 0.74
N VAL A 3 -12.28 -28.66 1.77
CA VAL A 3 -12.94 -27.33 1.75
C VAL A 3 -11.98 -26.23 2.23
N PHE A 4 -11.10 -26.52 3.17
CA PHE A 4 -10.13 -25.56 3.70
C PHE A 4 -8.71 -26.16 3.65
N PRO A 5 -8.00 -26.03 2.51
CA PRO A 5 -6.67 -26.62 2.33
C PRO A 5 -5.62 -26.08 3.31
N ASN A 6 -5.81 -24.84 3.81
CA ASN A 6 -4.91 -24.20 4.77
C ASN A 6 -5.18 -24.60 6.23
N LEU A 7 -6.30 -25.27 6.54
CA LEU A 7 -6.59 -25.83 7.84
C LEU A 7 -6.05 -27.28 7.91
N THR A 8 -4.76 -27.41 8.09
CA THR A 8 -4.11 -28.73 8.22
C THR A 8 -4.38 -29.35 9.58
N LYS A 9 -4.29 -30.68 9.65
CA LYS A 9 -4.43 -31.40 10.93
C LYS A 9 -3.42 -30.91 11.99
N GLU A 10 -2.23 -30.47 11.57
CA GLU A 10 -1.21 -29.91 12.45
C GLU A 10 -1.62 -28.59 13.08
N ILE A 11 -2.28 -27.71 12.31
CA ILE A 11 -2.82 -26.44 12.81
C ILE A 11 -3.94 -26.71 13.80
N LEU A 12 -4.84 -27.64 13.49
CA LEU A 12 -5.94 -28.04 14.37
C LEU A 12 -5.44 -28.68 15.68
N LEU A 13 -4.34 -29.44 15.65
CA LEU A 13 -3.74 -30.04 16.84
C LEU A 13 -2.95 -29.05 17.69
N LYS A 14 -2.34 -28.03 17.08
CA LYS A 14 -1.59 -26.98 17.78
C LYS A 14 -2.47 -25.87 18.34
N ALA A 15 -3.74 -25.83 17.95
CA ALA A 15 -4.68 -24.80 18.38
C ALA A 15 -4.96 -24.91 19.87
N ASP A 16 -4.10 -24.30 20.65
CA ASP A 16 -4.42 -23.95 22.03
C ASP A 16 -5.14 -22.61 22.01
N SER A 17 -6.32 -22.59 22.49
CA SER A 17 -7.44 -21.66 22.65
C SER A 17 -7.27 -20.13 22.45
N LYS A 18 -6.21 -19.62 21.83
CA LYS A 18 -5.98 -18.17 21.63
C LYS A 18 -5.38 -17.75 20.28
N GLU A 19 -5.03 -18.67 19.40
CA GLU A 19 -4.50 -18.30 18.11
C GLU A 19 -5.61 -18.19 17.07
N ALA A 20 -5.94 -16.95 16.74
CA ALA A 20 -6.78 -16.66 15.60
C ALA A 20 -5.90 -16.70 14.32
N THR A 21 -6.44 -17.29 13.26
CA THR A 21 -5.74 -17.41 11.97
C THR A 21 -6.63 -16.86 10.86
N ASP A 22 -6.06 -16.00 10.01
CA ASP A 22 -6.77 -15.52 8.84
C ASP A 22 -6.52 -16.47 7.66
N ILE A 23 -7.59 -16.84 6.97
CA ILE A 23 -7.54 -17.69 5.79
C ILE A 23 -8.31 -17.07 4.64
N VAL A 24 -7.89 -17.35 3.41
CA VAL A 24 -8.60 -16.98 2.20
C VAL A 24 -9.05 -18.24 1.48
N LEU A 25 -10.33 -18.29 1.11
CA LEU A 25 -10.94 -19.37 0.35
C LEU A 25 -11.89 -18.78 -0.70
N ASP A 26 -11.71 -19.14 -1.97
CA ASP A 26 -12.59 -18.75 -3.08
C ASP A 26 -12.97 -17.26 -3.07
N GLU A 27 -11.95 -16.38 -2.97
CA GLU A 27 -12.09 -14.91 -2.92
C GLU A 27 -12.68 -14.36 -1.60
N HIS A 28 -13.08 -15.22 -0.65
CA HIS A 28 -13.54 -14.82 0.68
C HIS A 28 -12.43 -14.91 1.71
N SER A 29 -12.40 -13.94 2.61
CA SER A 29 -11.48 -13.90 3.75
C SER A 29 -12.22 -14.29 5.02
N TYR A 30 -11.63 -15.17 5.81
CA TYR A 30 -12.21 -15.62 7.08
C TYR A 30 -11.23 -15.46 8.22
N HIS A 31 -11.69 -14.87 9.31
CA HIS A 31 -11.02 -14.91 10.59
C HIS A 31 -11.45 -16.16 11.34
N VAL A 32 -10.54 -17.07 11.60
CA VAL A 32 -10.83 -18.37 12.20
C VAL A 32 -10.36 -18.40 13.63
N VAL A 33 -11.28 -18.62 14.54
CA VAL A 33 -11.01 -18.81 15.96
C VAL A 33 -11.26 -20.27 16.29
N MET A 34 -10.29 -20.93 16.92
CA MET A 34 -10.37 -22.32 17.33
C MET A 34 -10.52 -22.40 18.85
N LYS A 35 -11.43 -23.27 19.31
CA LYS A 35 -11.66 -23.49 20.74
C LYS A 35 -11.78 -24.97 21.04
N ARG A 36 -11.00 -25.48 21.99
CA ARG A 36 -11.19 -26.83 22.54
C ARG A 36 -12.29 -26.83 23.59
N ILE A 37 -13.20 -27.78 23.47
CA ILE A 37 -14.32 -28.02 24.39
C ILE A 37 -14.12 -29.43 24.98
N TYR A 38 -13.80 -29.49 26.27
CA TYR A 38 -13.58 -30.74 26.97
C TYR A 38 -14.91 -31.34 27.37
N PHE A 39 -15.03 -32.68 27.26
CA PHE A 39 -16.28 -33.39 27.53
C PHE A 39 -16.77 -33.31 28.98
N GLU A 40 -15.91 -33.11 29.95
CA GLU A 40 -16.32 -32.90 31.33
C GLU A 40 -17.26 -31.72 31.52
N SER A 41 -17.17 -30.74 30.63
CA SER A 41 -18.04 -29.53 30.65
C SER A 41 -19.36 -29.73 29.94
N VAL A 42 -19.46 -30.72 29.03
CA VAL A 42 -20.65 -30.95 28.17
C VAL A 42 -21.50 -32.12 28.66
N ALA A 43 -20.91 -33.09 29.37
CA ALA A 43 -21.56 -34.34 29.78
C ALA A 43 -22.73 -34.16 30.77
N LYS A 44 -22.99 -32.94 31.26
CA LYS A 44 -24.09 -32.70 32.19
C LYS A 44 -25.44 -32.44 31.53
N ASP A 45 -25.51 -32.17 30.22
CA ASP A 45 -26.76 -31.71 29.60
C ASP A 45 -27.16 -32.32 28.25
N SER A 46 -26.43 -33.29 27.63
CA SER A 46 -26.86 -33.77 26.32
C SER A 46 -26.65 -35.28 26.09
N THR A 47 -27.75 -35.97 25.85
CA THR A 47 -27.88 -37.38 25.39
C THR A 47 -27.63 -37.55 23.87
N LEU A 48 -26.96 -36.63 23.21
CA LEU A 48 -26.97 -36.52 21.71
C LEU A 48 -25.63 -36.86 21.05
N VAL A 49 -24.55 -37.13 21.76
CA VAL A 49 -23.26 -37.46 21.15
C VAL A 49 -22.71 -38.76 21.73
N GLU A 50 -22.78 -39.85 20.94
CA GLU A 50 -22.00 -41.04 21.20
C GLU A 50 -20.54 -40.73 20.84
N VAL A 51 -19.69 -40.59 21.85
CA VAL A 51 -18.25 -40.38 21.69
C VAL A 51 -17.53 -41.70 21.90
N ASP A 52 -16.82 -42.13 20.88
CA ASP A 52 -15.90 -43.24 21.00
C ASP A 52 -14.77 -42.83 21.95
N GLY A 53 -14.59 -43.56 23.02
CA GLY A 53 -13.91 -43.19 24.26
C GLY A 53 -12.39 -42.83 24.17
N SER A 54 -11.93 -42.31 23.04
CA SER A 54 -10.53 -41.92 22.83
C SER A 54 -10.24 -40.43 22.81
N ASP A 55 -11.26 -39.58 22.62
CA ASP A 55 -11.06 -38.12 22.47
C ASP A 55 -11.60 -37.38 23.68
N GLU A 56 -10.70 -36.76 24.44
CA GLU A 56 -11.04 -35.98 25.65
C GLU A 56 -11.65 -34.59 25.31
N TYR A 57 -11.67 -34.16 24.03
CA TYR A 57 -12.12 -32.84 23.60
C TYR A 57 -12.64 -32.82 22.17
N LEU A 58 -13.50 -31.82 21.89
CA LEU A 58 -13.89 -31.39 20.55
C LEU A 58 -13.18 -30.08 20.21
N THR A 59 -12.84 -29.89 18.95
CA THR A 59 -12.36 -28.60 18.45
C THR A 59 -13.49 -27.87 17.72
N ALA A 60 -13.99 -26.79 18.29
CA ALA A 60 -14.93 -25.91 17.65
C ALA A 60 -14.18 -24.87 16.79
N LEU A 61 -14.61 -24.72 15.54
CA LEU A 61 -14.10 -23.72 14.60
C LEU A 61 -15.16 -22.65 14.42
N TYR A 62 -14.83 -21.42 14.74
CA TYR A 62 -15.64 -20.25 14.46
C TYR A 62 -15.03 -19.53 13.26
N LEU A 63 -15.78 -19.45 12.18
CA LEU A 63 -15.39 -18.74 10.97
C LEU A 63 -16.20 -17.45 10.88
N PHE A 64 -15.49 -16.33 10.94
CA PHE A 64 -16.07 -15.02 10.75
C PHE A 64 -15.68 -14.53 9.36
N ASP A 65 -16.68 -14.31 8.50
CA ASP A 65 -16.43 -13.72 7.18
C ASP A 65 -15.97 -12.26 7.37
N THR A 66 -14.75 -12.00 6.92
CA THR A 66 -14.11 -10.68 6.99
C THR A 66 -13.86 -10.08 5.60
N THR A 67 -14.48 -10.63 4.57
CA THR A 67 -14.27 -10.24 3.17
C THR A 67 -14.54 -8.76 2.95
N GLU A 68 -15.73 -8.28 3.35
CA GLU A 68 -16.09 -6.87 3.22
C GLU A 68 -15.18 -5.98 4.08
N LEU A 69 -14.89 -6.38 5.32
CA LEU A 69 -14.01 -5.64 6.22
C LEU A 69 -12.62 -5.46 5.59
N ASN A 70 -12.03 -6.53 5.09
CA ASN A 70 -10.72 -6.49 4.44
C ASN A 70 -10.74 -5.67 3.14
N HIS A 71 -11.86 -5.69 2.41
CA HIS A 71 -12.05 -4.84 1.25
C HIS A 71 -12.02 -3.35 1.64
N TYR A 72 -12.80 -2.95 2.65
CA TYR A 72 -12.83 -1.56 3.12
C TYR A 72 -11.51 -1.10 3.73
N ILE A 73 -10.80 -1.98 4.46
CA ILE A 73 -9.47 -1.66 4.99
C ILE A 73 -8.52 -1.36 3.83
N ARG A 74 -8.48 -2.22 2.82
CA ARG A 74 -7.63 -2.03 1.64
C ARG A 74 -8.00 -0.77 0.87
N GLU A 75 -9.28 -0.54 0.63
CA GLU A 75 -9.75 0.66 -0.06
C GLU A 75 -9.36 1.93 0.73
N ASN A 76 -9.50 1.91 2.05
CA ASN A 76 -9.08 3.02 2.90
C ASN A 76 -7.58 3.30 2.78
N GLU A 77 -6.74 2.26 2.82
CA GLU A 77 -5.28 2.38 2.63
C GLU A 77 -4.94 2.96 1.24
N GLU A 78 -5.58 2.47 0.18
CA GLU A 78 -5.37 2.92 -1.20
C GLU A 78 -5.77 4.39 -1.42
N GLN A 79 -6.77 4.88 -0.70
CA GLN A 79 -7.28 6.25 -0.79
C GLN A 79 -6.51 7.26 0.07
N LYS A 80 -5.64 6.80 0.99
CA LYS A 80 -4.79 7.69 1.79
C LYS A 80 -4.00 8.64 0.89
N LEU A 81 -3.84 9.88 1.34
CA LEU A 81 -3.07 10.88 0.61
C LEU A 81 -1.59 10.79 0.99
N VAL A 82 -0.77 10.82 -0.02
CA VAL A 82 0.69 10.89 0.06
C VAL A 82 1.11 12.25 -0.41
N ALA A 83 1.96 12.92 0.35
CA ALA A 83 2.54 14.21 -0.01
C ALA A 83 3.97 14.05 -0.48
N GLY A 84 4.38 14.86 -1.46
CA GLY A 84 5.75 14.87 -1.95
C GLY A 84 6.23 16.26 -2.32
N LEU A 85 7.53 16.39 -2.40
CA LEU A 85 8.22 17.57 -2.92
C LEU A 85 9.12 17.14 -4.08
N VAL A 86 9.01 17.86 -5.18
CA VAL A 86 9.94 17.78 -6.32
C VAL A 86 10.79 19.03 -6.30
N TYR A 87 12.09 18.87 -6.25
CA TYR A 87 13.06 19.94 -6.19
C TYR A 87 14.00 19.89 -7.39
N ILE A 88 14.24 21.01 -8.04
CA ILE A 88 15.22 21.16 -9.11
C ILE A 88 16.57 21.53 -8.45
N ASP A 89 17.51 20.55 -8.40
CA ASP A 89 18.73 20.68 -7.60
C ASP A 89 19.66 21.79 -8.10
N ASN A 90 19.79 21.93 -9.43
CA ASN A 90 20.70 22.86 -10.10
C ASN A 90 19.98 23.93 -10.91
N TYR A 91 18.91 24.50 -10.34
CA TYR A 91 18.01 25.43 -11.07
C TYR A 91 18.76 26.67 -11.61
N GLU A 92 19.52 27.36 -10.75
CA GLU A 92 20.23 28.59 -11.14
C GLU A 92 21.36 28.29 -12.14
N GLU A 93 22.18 27.29 -11.87
CA GLU A 93 23.31 26.92 -12.71
C GLU A 93 22.88 26.51 -14.12
N ALA A 94 21.74 25.79 -14.22
CA ALA A 94 21.20 25.41 -15.51
C ALA A 94 20.68 26.61 -16.32
N LEU A 95 20.13 27.62 -15.64
CA LEU A 95 19.62 28.81 -16.28
C LEU A 95 20.72 29.82 -16.65
N ASP A 96 21.77 29.93 -15.83
CA ASP A 96 22.86 30.89 -16.07
C ASP A 96 23.68 30.57 -17.32
N SER A 97 23.65 29.32 -17.75
CA SER A 97 24.34 28.84 -18.94
C SER A 97 23.67 29.17 -20.27
N ILE A 98 22.42 29.75 -20.26
CA ILE A 98 21.61 29.92 -21.45
C ILE A 98 21.05 31.34 -21.62
N GLU A 99 20.77 31.70 -22.84
CA GLU A 99 20.16 33.01 -23.23
C GLU A 99 18.76 33.16 -22.63
N ASP A 100 18.36 34.39 -22.28
CA ASP A 100 17.10 34.70 -21.60
C ASP A 100 15.84 34.12 -22.26
N VAL A 101 15.77 34.14 -23.59
CA VAL A 101 14.63 33.55 -24.33
C VAL A 101 14.54 32.03 -24.13
N LYS A 102 15.66 31.37 -24.09
CA LYS A 102 15.76 29.92 -23.90
C LYS A 102 15.52 29.52 -22.42
N ARG A 103 15.83 30.44 -21.44
CA ARG A 103 15.50 30.20 -20.01
C ARG A 103 14.00 29.98 -19.83
N SER A 104 13.19 30.88 -20.38
CA SER A 104 11.73 30.77 -20.29
C SER A 104 11.20 29.48 -20.92
N LEU A 105 11.77 29.09 -22.06
CA LEU A 105 11.41 27.82 -22.73
C LEU A 105 11.80 26.61 -21.86
N LEU A 106 13.00 26.60 -21.28
CA LEU A 106 13.48 25.52 -20.44
C LEU A 106 12.57 25.32 -19.21
N ILE A 107 12.24 26.43 -18.52
CA ILE A 107 11.32 26.42 -17.38
C ILE A 107 9.95 25.85 -17.79
N ALA A 108 9.40 26.32 -18.91
CA ALA A 108 8.09 25.87 -19.40
C ALA A 108 8.09 24.35 -19.75
N LEU A 109 9.19 23.84 -20.30
CA LEU A 109 9.32 22.41 -20.58
C LEU A 109 9.42 21.56 -19.31
N VAL A 110 10.16 22.03 -18.29
CA VAL A 110 10.21 21.36 -16.98
C VAL A 110 8.83 21.36 -16.32
N ASP A 111 8.18 22.53 -16.24
CA ASP A 111 6.83 22.67 -15.71
C ASP A 111 5.85 21.71 -16.40
N ARG A 112 5.90 21.64 -17.73
CA ARG A 112 5.06 20.73 -18.52
C ARG A 112 5.34 19.25 -18.20
N LYS A 113 6.60 18.86 -18.08
CA LYS A 113 6.98 17.47 -17.76
C LYS A 113 6.51 17.08 -16.37
N VAL A 114 6.76 17.92 -15.35
CA VAL A 114 6.32 17.69 -13.98
C VAL A 114 4.80 17.58 -13.90
N ASN A 115 4.08 18.57 -14.46
CA ASN A 115 2.62 18.55 -14.44
C ASN A 115 2.05 17.33 -15.17
N LYS A 116 2.57 17.00 -16.37
CA LYS A 116 2.10 15.85 -17.14
C LYS A 116 2.26 14.55 -16.35
N TYR A 117 3.45 14.31 -15.79
CA TYR A 117 3.76 13.09 -15.05
C TYR A 117 2.80 12.85 -13.89
N PHE A 118 2.58 13.85 -13.06
CA PHE A 118 1.71 13.72 -11.91
C PHE A 118 0.20 13.76 -12.26
N THR A 119 -0.19 14.41 -13.38
CA THR A 119 -1.58 14.39 -13.85
C THR A 119 -1.99 12.99 -14.31
N GLU A 120 -1.08 12.16 -14.80
CA GLU A 120 -1.36 10.77 -15.21
C GLU A 120 -1.84 9.87 -14.05
N ILE A 121 -1.58 10.29 -12.81
CA ILE A 121 -2.01 9.61 -11.57
C ILE A 121 -3.03 10.42 -10.76
N ASP A 122 -3.74 11.36 -11.39
CA ASP A 122 -4.70 12.26 -10.74
C ASP A 122 -4.11 13.01 -9.54
N ALA A 123 -2.82 13.32 -9.55
CA ALA A 123 -2.18 14.05 -8.48
C ALA A 123 -2.47 15.56 -8.58
N LEU A 124 -2.58 16.19 -7.42
CA LEU A 124 -2.56 17.64 -7.32
C LEU A 124 -1.09 18.09 -7.36
N VAL A 125 -0.78 19.01 -8.28
CA VAL A 125 0.55 19.59 -8.42
C VAL A 125 0.46 21.09 -8.20
N ARG A 126 1.34 21.63 -7.36
CA ARG A 126 1.44 23.07 -7.14
C ARG A 126 2.92 23.50 -7.09
N LYS A 127 3.29 24.41 -7.99
CA LYS A 127 4.58 25.07 -7.89
C LYS A 127 4.55 26.05 -6.71
N ILE A 128 5.40 25.84 -5.72
CA ILE A 128 5.47 26.65 -4.49
C ILE A 128 6.61 27.67 -4.52
N GLU A 129 7.70 27.32 -5.20
CA GLU A 129 8.85 28.19 -5.45
C GLU A 129 9.29 28.02 -6.91
N LYS A 130 10.24 28.82 -7.37
CA LYS A 130 10.77 28.75 -8.74
C LYS A 130 11.34 27.37 -9.11
N ASP A 131 11.86 26.67 -8.14
CA ASP A 131 12.58 25.40 -8.23
C ASP A 131 11.88 24.24 -7.50
N LYS A 132 10.69 24.47 -6.87
CA LYS A 132 10.01 23.49 -6.03
C LYS A 132 8.54 23.29 -6.41
N TYR A 133 8.12 22.02 -6.44
CA TYR A 133 6.73 21.64 -6.62
C TYR A 133 6.28 20.80 -5.43
N PHE A 134 5.12 21.13 -4.92
CA PHE A 134 4.38 20.30 -3.96
C PHE A 134 3.42 19.42 -4.73
N VAL A 135 3.38 18.12 -4.40
CA VAL A 135 2.51 17.14 -5.04
C VAL A 135 1.74 16.35 -3.99
N VAL A 136 0.49 16.03 -4.29
CA VAL A 136 -0.35 15.17 -3.45
C VAL A 136 -1.05 14.17 -4.34
N PHE A 137 -0.97 12.88 -3.99
CA PHE A 137 -1.57 11.80 -4.76
C PHE A 137 -2.05 10.67 -3.83
N LYS A 138 -2.83 9.72 -4.38
CA LYS A 138 -3.33 8.58 -3.61
C LYS A 138 -2.27 7.52 -3.42
N HIS A 139 -2.23 6.92 -2.24
CA HIS A 139 -1.26 5.90 -1.85
C HIS A 139 -1.17 4.71 -2.83
N LYS A 140 -2.29 4.33 -3.45
CA LYS A 140 -2.33 3.26 -4.46
C LYS A 140 -1.31 3.41 -5.60
N TYR A 141 -0.91 4.64 -5.92
CA TYR A 141 0.06 4.91 -6.99
C TYR A 141 1.53 4.84 -6.53
N LEU A 142 1.78 4.83 -5.21
CA LEU A 142 3.14 4.88 -4.67
C LEU A 142 4.00 3.69 -5.11
N SER A 143 3.43 2.48 -5.07
CA SER A 143 4.14 1.27 -5.51
C SER A 143 4.52 1.33 -6.99
N GLN A 144 3.63 1.82 -7.85
CA GLN A 144 3.88 1.99 -9.28
C GLN A 144 5.01 3.01 -9.51
N LEU A 145 4.93 4.18 -8.86
CA LEU A 145 5.95 5.24 -8.99
C LEU A 145 7.33 4.77 -8.50
N THR A 146 7.35 3.98 -7.42
CA THR A 146 8.60 3.43 -6.87
C THR A 146 9.20 2.37 -7.80
N ALA A 147 8.37 1.47 -8.35
CA ALA A 147 8.82 0.45 -9.31
C ALA A 147 9.38 1.07 -10.59
N ASP A 148 8.79 2.16 -11.05
CA ASP A 148 9.21 2.97 -12.20
C ASP A 148 10.41 3.88 -11.89
N LYS A 149 10.87 3.90 -10.64
CA LYS A 149 11.98 4.76 -10.15
C LYS A 149 11.79 6.24 -10.47
N PHE A 150 10.52 6.68 -10.49
CA PHE A 150 10.19 8.07 -10.82
C PHE A 150 10.87 8.52 -12.13
N HIS A 151 10.52 7.90 -13.26
CA HIS A 151 11.14 8.18 -14.57
C HIS A 151 11.09 9.66 -14.98
N LEU A 152 10.29 10.48 -14.31
CA LEU A 152 10.30 11.94 -14.43
C LEU A 152 11.72 12.52 -14.31
N ILE A 153 12.56 11.94 -13.43
CA ILE A 153 13.96 12.40 -13.22
C ILE A 153 14.74 12.31 -14.54
N GLU A 154 14.66 11.17 -15.21
CA GLU A 154 15.36 10.97 -16.51
C GLU A 154 14.69 11.80 -17.63
N ASP A 155 13.38 11.94 -17.58
CA ASP A 155 12.62 12.74 -18.53
C ASP A 155 13.03 14.21 -18.50
N VAL A 156 13.19 14.79 -17.30
CA VAL A 156 13.62 16.18 -17.14
C VAL A 156 15.10 16.32 -17.51
N LYS A 157 15.95 15.40 -17.11
CA LYS A 157 17.37 15.37 -17.45
C LYS A 157 17.62 15.32 -18.97
N SER A 158 16.68 14.74 -19.72
CA SER A 158 16.75 14.66 -21.19
C SER A 158 16.46 15.97 -21.93
N ILE A 159 15.95 17.02 -21.23
CA ILE A 159 15.60 18.29 -21.84
C ILE A 159 16.88 19.02 -22.30
N LYS A 160 16.93 19.35 -23.59
CA LYS A 160 18.03 20.10 -24.21
C LYS A 160 17.49 21.29 -24.98
N VAL A 161 17.78 22.50 -24.47
CA VAL A 161 17.38 23.77 -25.08
C VAL A 161 18.60 24.67 -25.31
N GLY A 162 19.79 24.07 -25.38
CA GLY A 162 21.06 24.76 -25.43
C GLY A 162 21.71 24.96 -24.05
N ASN A 163 21.16 24.31 -23.02
CA ASN A 163 21.78 24.24 -21.70
C ASN A 163 23.01 23.34 -21.77
N GLU A 164 24.12 23.81 -21.17
CA GLU A 164 25.37 23.04 -21.06
C GLU A 164 25.23 21.91 -20.02
N MET A 165 24.52 22.19 -18.93
CA MET A 165 24.26 21.25 -17.86
C MET A 165 22.85 20.66 -17.95
N ALA A 166 22.73 19.36 -17.76
CA ALA A 166 21.43 18.71 -17.63
C ALA A 166 20.74 19.15 -16.32
N ILE A 167 19.41 19.35 -16.38
CA ILE A 167 18.63 19.60 -15.18
C ILE A 167 18.51 18.33 -14.36
N THR A 168 18.71 18.43 -13.07
CA THR A 168 18.55 17.33 -12.10
C THR A 168 17.41 17.62 -11.14
N LEU A 169 16.70 16.55 -10.78
CA LEU A 169 15.59 16.58 -9.84
C LEU A 169 15.87 15.68 -8.64
N SER A 170 15.45 16.14 -7.47
CA SER A 170 15.27 15.33 -6.27
C SER A 170 13.79 15.24 -5.93
N ILE A 171 13.32 14.04 -5.56
CA ILE A 171 11.94 13.78 -5.19
C ILE A 171 11.91 13.20 -3.79
N GLY A 172 11.26 13.90 -2.85
CA GLY A 172 11.02 13.44 -1.50
C GLY A 172 9.55 13.09 -1.30
N ILE A 173 9.26 11.90 -0.78
CA ILE A 173 7.89 11.42 -0.55
C ILE A 173 7.68 11.13 0.93
N GLY A 174 6.60 11.65 1.49
CA GLY A 174 6.10 11.34 2.83
C GLY A 174 4.87 10.45 2.72
N ALA A 175 5.05 9.13 2.93
CA ALA A 175 3.98 8.15 2.79
C ALA A 175 3.32 7.77 4.12
N ASP A 176 4.09 7.80 5.22
CA ASP A 176 3.64 7.38 6.54
C ASP A 176 3.34 8.61 7.41
N GLY A 177 2.18 9.23 7.19
CA GLY A 177 1.66 10.19 8.14
C GLY A 177 1.34 9.49 9.46
N VAL A 178 1.93 9.95 10.56
CA VAL A 178 1.58 9.47 11.90
C VAL A 178 0.08 9.67 12.08
N SER A 179 -0.69 8.59 12.27
CA SER A 179 -2.07 8.72 12.72
C SER A 179 -2.03 9.27 14.15
N TYR A 180 -2.43 10.52 14.31
CA TYR A 180 -2.70 11.06 15.65
C TYR A 180 -3.94 10.33 16.19
N THR A 181 -3.74 9.34 17.04
CA THR A 181 -4.76 8.77 17.92
C THR A 181 -4.89 9.63 19.17
#